data_9a87980182e5494253beb84de281c642
#
_entry.id   9a87980182e5494253beb84de281c642
#
_cell.length_a   1.000
_cell.length_b   1.000
_cell.length_c   1.000
_cell.angle_alpha   90.00
_cell.angle_beta   90.00
_cell.angle_gamma   90.00
#
_symmetry.space_group_name_H-M   'P 1'
#
loop_
_entity.id
_entity.type
_entity.pdbx_description
1 polymer ?
#
loop_
_entity_poly.entity_id
_entity_poly.type
_entity_poly.pdbx_seq_one_letter_code
_entity_poly.pdbx_strand_id
1 'polypeptide(L)'
;MNCKLVGRWRIVEADIWDRQYLDLCGPATIIIRANGRGEIGFGALQAGLDIEYGRASVGFTWEGFDEMDEVSGDGSAELLDDGSIEIEFAYHNGDEAVLKANRDTSSTAC
;
A
#
# COMPACT_ATOMS: atom_id res chain seq x y z
N MET A 1 4.20 -1.80 -21.06
CA MET A 1 4.65 -0.58 -20.38
C MET A 1 4.99 -0.88 -18.93
N ASN A 2 6.08 -0.34 -18.43
CA ASN A 2 6.52 -0.61 -17.07
C ASN A 2 6.26 0.57 -16.16
N CYS A 3 5.43 0.35 -15.14
CA CYS A 3 5.28 1.31 -14.06
C CYS A 3 6.41 1.07 -13.06
N LYS A 4 7.05 2.14 -12.62
CA LYS A 4 8.18 2.03 -11.69
C LYS A 4 7.78 1.52 -10.30
N LEU A 5 6.48 1.53 -10.00
CA LEU A 5 5.98 1.08 -8.71
C LEU A 5 5.64 -0.41 -8.68
N VAL A 6 5.71 -1.11 -9.80
CA VAL A 6 5.45 -2.56 -9.79
C VAL A 6 6.48 -3.25 -8.92
N GLY A 7 6.00 -4.05 -7.96
CA GLY A 7 6.86 -4.78 -7.03
C GLY A 7 6.27 -4.82 -5.64
N ARG A 8 7.09 -5.27 -4.70
CA ARG A 8 6.71 -5.37 -3.30
C ARG A 8 7.38 -4.26 -2.50
N TRP A 9 6.60 -3.61 -1.65
CA TRP A 9 7.05 -2.48 -0.84
C TRP A 9 6.75 -2.73 0.63
N ARG A 10 7.68 -2.35 1.49
CA ARG A 10 7.51 -2.44 2.94
C ARG A 10 7.05 -1.07 3.46
N ILE A 11 5.88 -1.05 4.09
CA ILE A 11 5.35 0.18 4.70
C ILE A 11 6.09 0.42 6.01
N VAL A 12 6.74 1.57 6.14
CA VAL A 12 7.61 1.86 7.28
C VAL A 12 7.12 3.01 8.14
N GLU A 13 6.22 3.85 7.61
CA GLU A 13 5.70 5.00 8.35
C GLU A 13 4.27 5.29 7.97
N ALA A 14 3.52 5.87 8.89
CA ALA A 14 2.20 6.43 8.65
C ALA A 14 2.05 7.68 9.50
N ASP A 15 1.25 8.63 9.02
CA ASP A 15 1.05 9.89 9.73
C ASP A 15 0.12 9.76 10.93
N ILE A 16 -0.77 8.76 10.95
CA ILE A 16 -1.76 8.59 12.02
C ILE A 16 -1.57 7.31 12.83
N TRP A 17 -0.64 6.45 12.45
CA TRP A 17 -0.35 5.21 13.18
C TRP A 17 1.13 5.04 13.40
N ASP A 18 1.51 4.44 14.54
CA ASP A 18 2.92 4.14 14.78
C ASP A 18 3.32 2.81 14.14
N ARG A 19 4.62 2.52 14.17
CA ARG A 19 5.15 1.32 13.54
C ARG A 19 4.65 0.04 14.18
N GLN A 20 4.43 0.07 15.48
CA GLN A 20 3.92 -1.11 16.18
C GLN A 20 2.53 -1.48 15.68
N TYR A 21 1.69 -0.48 15.44
CA TYR A 21 0.37 -0.74 14.87
C TYR A 21 0.48 -1.29 13.47
N LEU A 22 1.34 -0.69 12.63
CA LEU A 22 1.48 -1.11 11.23
C LEU A 22 1.85 -2.60 11.13
N ASP A 23 2.73 -3.06 12.00
CA ASP A 23 3.23 -4.42 11.95
C ASP A 23 2.48 -5.38 12.88
N LEU A 24 1.29 -5.00 13.33
CA LEU A 24 0.54 -5.75 14.35
C LEU A 24 0.26 -7.20 13.97
N CYS A 25 -0.12 -7.45 12.73
CA CYS A 25 -0.46 -8.79 12.26
C CYS A 25 0.58 -9.33 11.27
N GLY A 26 1.79 -8.78 11.33
CA GLY A 26 2.88 -9.15 10.44
C GLY A 26 3.42 -7.94 9.71
N PRO A 27 4.41 -8.13 8.85
CA PRO A 27 5.01 -7.00 8.15
C PRO A 27 3.99 -6.23 7.32
N ALA A 28 3.97 -4.91 7.47
CA ALA A 28 3.10 -4.04 6.68
C ALA A 28 3.67 -3.92 5.27
N THR A 29 2.88 -4.29 4.28
CA THR A 29 3.35 -4.30 2.88
C THR A 29 2.28 -3.82 1.93
N ILE A 30 2.73 -3.33 0.77
CA ILE A 30 1.86 -3.13 -0.38
C ILE A 30 2.54 -3.80 -1.58
N ILE A 31 1.78 -4.59 -2.32
CA ILE A 31 2.27 -5.30 -3.50
C ILE A 31 1.52 -4.75 -4.70
N ILE A 32 2.27 -4.23 -5.67
CA ILE A 32 1.72 -3.65 -6.89
C ILE A 32 2.15 -4.59 -8.03
N ARG A 33 1.17 -5.32 -8.60
CA ARG A 33 1.43 -6.25 -9.68
C ARG A 33 1.21 -5.59 -11.03
N ALA A 34 1.70 -6.21 -12.08
CA ALA A 34 1.59 -5.65 -13.42
C ALA A 34 0.24 -5.96 -14.09
N ASN A 35 -0.62 -6.75 -13.44
CA ASN A 35 -1.88 -7.21 -14.04
C ASN A 35 -3.10 -6.40 -13.64
N GLY A 36 -2.91 -5.21 -13.10
CA GLY A 36 -4.02 -4.36 -12.64
C GLY A 36 -4.47 -4.65 -11.22
N ARG A 37 -3.79 -5.54 -10.53
CA ARG A 37 -4.18 -5.99 -9.20
C ARG A 37 -3.02 -5.84 -8.22
N GLY A 38 -3.36 -5.79 -6.94
CA GLY A 38 -2.36 -5.77 -5.89
C GLY A 38 -2.98 -6.09 -4.56
N GLU A 39 -2.18 -5.93 -3.51
CA GLU A 39 -2.62 -6.20 -2.14
C GLU A 39 -1.96 -5.21 -1.21
N ILE A 40 -2.65 -4.85 -0.15
CA ILE A 40 -2.07 -4.04 0.91
C ILE A 40 -2.48 -4.65 2.25
N GLY A 41 -1.55 -4.67 3.19
CA GLY A 41 -1.83 -5.12 4.55
C GLY A 41 -1.02 -4.32 5.55
N PHE A 42 -1.69 -3.79 6.55
CA PHE A 42 -1.03 -3.14 7.69
C PHE A 42 -2.00 -3.13 8.86
N GLY A 43 -1.44 -3.17 10.08
CA GLY A 43 -2.29 -3.30 11.25
C GLY A 43 -3.13 -4.55 11.14
N ALA A 44 -4.42 -4.41 11.35
CA ALA A 44 -5.38 -5.51 11.18
C ALA A 44 -6.04 -5.52 9.81
N LEU A 45 -5.68 -4.60 8.93
CA LEU A 45 -6.27 -4.47 7.59
C LEU A 45 -5.62 -5.42 6.60
N GLN A 46 -6.46 -6.08 5.80
CA GLN A 46 -6.06 -6.87 4.64
C GLN A 46 -6.98 -6.52 3.50
N ALA A 47 -6.44 -6.02 2.40
CA ALA A 47 -7.27 -5.56 1.29
C ALA A 47 -6.65 -5.91 -0.05
N GLY A 48 -7.52 -6.10 -1.04
CA GLY A 48 -7.11 -6.23 -2.43
C GLY A 48 -7.21 -4.90 -3.13
N LEU A 49 -6.35 -4.67 -4.10
CA LEU A 49 -6.26 -3.43 -4.86
C LEU A 49 -6.67 -3.67 -6.30
N ASP A 50 -7.35 -2.67 -6.86
CA ASP A 50 -7.65 -2.58 -8.29
C ASP A 50 -6.89 -1.34 -8.77
N ILE A 51 -5.90 -1.53 -9.65
CA ILE A 51 -4.85 -0.54 -9.89
C ILE A 51 -4.91 0.05 -11.28
N GLU A 52 -4.74 1.36 -11.38
CA GLU A 52 -4.49 2.07 -12.62
C GLU A 52 -3.07 2.65 -12.56
N TYR A 53 -2.32 2.49 -13.65
CA TYR A 53 -0.90 2.80 -13.67
C TYR A 53 -0.60 4.12 -14.35
N GLY A 54 0.26 4.93 -13.70
CA GLY A 54 0.94 6.02 -14.35
C GLY A 54 2.40 5.65 -14.54
N ARG A 55 3.22 6.62 -14.91
CA ARG A 55 4.64 6.38 -15.15
C ARG A 55 5.41 6.15 -13.84
N ALA A 56 5.19 7.02 -12.86
CA ALA A 56 5.85 6.95 -11.57
C ALA A 56 4.83 7.06 -10.43
N SER A 57 3.57 6.69 -10.72
CA SER A 57 2.50 6.73 -9.74
C SER A 57 1.44 5.70 -10.11
N VAL A 58 0.60 5.36 -9.15
CA VAL A 58 -0.56 4.50 -9.38
C VAL A 58 -1.75 5.09 -8.62
N GLY A 59 -2.94 4.90 -9.18
CA GLY A 59 -4.17 5.13 -8.45
C GLY A 59 -4.83 3.78 -8.22
N PHE A 60 -5.61 3.67 -7.16
CA PHE A 60 -6.27 2.38 -6.89
C PHE A 60 -7.54 2.57 -6.08
N THR A 61 -8.42 1.58 -6.22
CA THR A 61 -9.50 1.36 -5.26
C THR A 61 -9.15 0.09 -4.50
N TRP A 62 -9.67 -0.03 -3.30
CA TRP A 62 -9.37 -1.19 -2.48
C TRP A 62 -10.60 -1.62 -1.69
N GLU A 63 -10.66 -2.91 -1.38
CA GLU A 63 -11.67 -3.44 -0.48
C GLU A 63 -11.11 -4.65 0.25
N GLY A 64 -11.52 -4.82 1.49
CA GLY A 64 -11.02 -5.89 2.32
C GLY A 64 -11.66 -5.85 3.70
N PHE A 65 -10.90 -6.31 4.68
CA PHE A 65 -11.39 -6.44 6.06
C PHE A 65 -10.40 -5.82 7.04
N ASP A 66 -10.95 -5.16 8.05
CA ASP A 66 -10.20 -4.63 9.17
C ASP A 66 -10.83 -5.22 10.44
N GLU A 67 -10.16 -6.20 11.03
CA GLU A 67 -10.67 -6.93 12.21
C GLU A 67 -12.07 -7.50 11.97
N MET A 68 -12.29 -8.13 10.82
CA MET A 68 -13.55 -8.73 10.43
C MET A 68 -14.62 -7.73 9.96
N ASP A 69 -14.37 -6.43 10.06
CA ASP A 69 -15.26 -5.44 9.47
C ASP A 69 -14.92 -5.24 8.00
N GLU A 70 -15.93 -5.30 7.16
CA GLU A 70 -15.75 -5.06 5.73
C GLU A 70 -15.53 -3.57 5.50
N VAL A 71 -14.43 -3.23 4.83
CA VAL A 71 -14.06 -1.84 4.57
C VAL A 71 -13.61 -1.69 3.12
N SER A 72 -13.69 -0.46 2.63
CA SER A 72 -13.27 -0.15 1.27
C SER A 72 -12.86 1.32 1.19
N GLY A 73 -12.20 1.65 0.09
CA GLY A 73 -11.75 3.01 -0.13
C GLY A 73 -11.00 3.15 -1.43
N ASP A 74 -10.25 4.22 -1.51
CA ASP A 74 -9.38 4.46 -2.66
C ASP A 74 -8.07 5.06 -2.18
N GLY A 75 -7.18 5.30 -3.11
CA GLY A 75 -5.90 5.89 -2.78
C GLY A 75 -5.00 6.00 -3.98
N SER A 76 -3.78 6.41 -3.72
CA SER A 76 -2.77 6.53 -4.75
C SER A 76 -1.39 6.37 -4.11
N ALA A 77 -0.40 6.10 -4.96
CA ALA A 77 0.98 6.02 -4.52
C ALA A 77 1.86 6.71 -5.55
N GLU A 78 2.90 7.37 -5.08
CA GLU A 78 3.79 8.13 -5.92
C GLU A 78 5.24 7.82 -5.56
N LEU A 79 6.07 7.65 -6.59
CA LEU A 79 7.50 7.41 -6.38
C LEU A 79 8.18 8.73 -6.01
N LEU A 80 8.95 8.70 -4.94
CA LEU A 80 9.69 9.87 -4.46
C LEU A 80 11.13 9.82 -4.95
N ASP A 81 11.84 10.95 -4.80
CA ASP A 81 13.21 11.09 -5.29
C ASP A 81 14.19 10.13 -4.63
N ASP A 82 13.90 9.72 -3.40
CA ASP A 82 14.80 8.81 -2.67
C ASP A 82 14.55 7.33 -2.97
N GLY A 83 13.64 7.03 -3.90
CA GLY A 83 13.33 5.66 -4.25
C GLY A 83 12.23 5.02 -3.41
N SER A 84 11.71 5.73 -2.42
CA SER A 84 10.56 5.27 -1.65
C SER A 84 9.27 5.69 -2.35
N ILE A 85 8.13 5.23 -1.83
CA ILE A 85 6.84 5.68 -2.32
C ILE A 85 6.04 6.29 -1.16
N GLU A 86 5.23 7.29 -1.51
CA GLU A 86 4.26 7.88 -0.60
C GLU A 86 2.88 7.40 -1.03
N ILE A 87 2.12 6.89 -0.08
CA ILE A 87 0.80 6.32 -0.34
C ILE A 87 -0.24 7.18 0.37
N GLU A 88 -1.20 7.70 -0.40
CA GLU A 88 -2.38 8.34 0.17
C GLU A 88 -3.47 7.28 0.22
N PHE A 89 -3.93 6.96 1.41
CA PHE A 89 -4.85 5.86 1.64
C PHE A 89 -6.12 6.38 2.30
N ALA A 90 -7.22 6.31 1.60
CA ALA A 90 -8.49 6.87 2.07
C ALA A 90 -9.55 5.80 2.22
N TYR A 91 -10.23 5.83 3.35
CA TYR A 91 -11.39 4.98 3.61
C TYR A 91 -12.65 5.69 3.12
N HIS A 92 -13.59 4.94 2.59
CA HIS A 92 -14.87 5.52 2.14
C HIS A 92 -15.67 6.13 3.29
N ASN A 93 -15.38 5.75 4.53
CA ASN A 93 -16.05 6.35 5.69
C ASN A 93 -15.44 7.70 6.09
N GLY A 94 -14.42 8.17 5.40
CA GLY A 94 -13.88 9.51 5.60
C GLY A 94 -12.50 9.60 6.22
N ASP A 95 -11.95 8.51 6.74
CA ASP A 95 -10.60 8.52 7.30
C ASP A 95 -9.57 8.50 6.17
N GLU A 96 -8.46 9.21 6.38
CA GLU A 96 -7.36 9.26 5.43
C GLU A 96 -6.04 9.13 6.16
N ALA A 97 -5.08 8.49 5.51
CA ALA A 97 -3.74 8.33 6.05
C ALA A 97 -2.71 8.50 4.94
N VAL A 98 -1.54 8.99 5.30
CA VAL A 98 -0.39 9.04 4.40
C VAL A 98 0.63 8.04 4.92
N LEU A 99 1.02 7.11 4.06
CA LEU A 99 1.95 6.03 4.40
C LEU A 99 3.21 6.21 3.59
N LYS A 100 4.33 5.76 4.13
CA LYS A 100 5.59 5.73 3.39
C LYS A 100 6.08 4.29 3.34
N ALA A 101 6.56 3.89 2.17
CA ALA A 101 7.05 2.53 1.97
C ALA A 101 8.37 2.54 1.21
N ASN A 102 9.21 1.58 1.54
CA ASN A 102 10.48 1.36 0.86
C ASN A 102 10.41 0.06 0.08
N ARG A 103 11.18 -0.03 -1.01
CA ARG A 103 11.26 -1.26 -1.80
C ARG A 103 11.68 -2.40 -0.88
N ASP A 104 10.90 -3.47 -0.90
CA ASP A 104 11.20 -4.64 -0.08
C ASP A 104 12.20 -5.52 -0.85
N THR A 105 13.46 -5.42 -0.46
CA THR A 105 14.52 -6.16 -1.12
C THR A 105 14.73 -7.54 -0.55
N SER A 106 14.10 -7.84 0.58
CA SER A 106 14.32 -9.14 1.23
C SER A 106 13.77 -10.29 0.38
N SER A 107 12.78 -10.01 -0.45
CA SER A 107 12.17 -11.03 -1.29
C SER A 107 12.97 -11.33 -2.54
N THR A 108 13.99 -10.54 -2.83
CA THR A 108 14.77 -10.73 -4.06
C THR A 108 15.78 -11.83 -3.96
N ALA A 109 15.95 -12.40 -2.79
CA ALA A 109 16.87 -13.50 -2.61
C ALA A 109 16.44 -14.76 -3.36
N CYS A 110 15.24 -14.78 -3.85
CA CYS A 110 14.76 -15.90 -4.65
C CYS A 110 15.05 -15.69 -6.12
#